data_377a978d431261e11b67aeeaf481debc
#
_entry.id   377a978d431261e11b67aeeaf481debc
#
_cell.length_a   1.000
_cell.length_b   1.000
_cell.length_c   1.000
_cell.angle_alpha   90.00
_cell.angle_beta   90.00
_cell.angle_gamma   90.00
#
_symmetry.space_group_name_H-M   'P 1'
#
loop_
_entity.id
_entity.type
_entity.pdbx_description
1 polymer ?
#
loop_
_entity_poly.entity_id
_entity_poly.type
_entity_poly.pdbx_seq_one_letter_code
_entity_poly.pdbx_strand_id
1 'polypeptide(L)'
;DSLLRTFYLDFFELMARVTIARSRKHIEKYYNTSDIGKFPERLPPLSLRPRLTDLNDAINYNDIYSLLMSLNLSIYTPSNYIMPSKLAKYLDLTHHKGTSLTQQGREEGIRRLMSINLLKRLESSVYSFRLTVDRIRTLIDGTIQTINNYQSGGCVLNLTEISDDEDFDYDDQNTDLFSVGKKVKIDLADMDYVSWKRELEKDAENLELLSLMIADITPEHDTKLQTLFDLIRKKIEHPINPGNRKVLIFTAFSDTADYLYANVSKFAKEKFGLNTAEVTGVVEGKTTIPKLRADLNTVLTCFSPISKGKDILLPGSSAEIDILIGTD
;
A
#
# COMPACT_ATOMS: atom_id res chain seq x y z
N ASP A 1 -13.59 -31.15 4.96
CA ASP A 1 -13.00 -30.79 6.28
C ASP A 1 -12.00 -31.83 6.83
N SER A 2 -12.15 -33.13 6.56
CA SER A 2 -11.20 -34.14 7.05
C SER A 2 -9.88 -34.14 6.27
N LEU A 3 -9.91 -33.93 4.96
CA LEU A 3 -8.73 -33.87 4.08
C LEU A 3 -7.81 -32.68 4.44
N LEU A 4 -8.38 -31.51 4.70
CA LEU A 4 -7.63 -30.34 5.15
C LEU A 4 -6.98 -30.56 6.51
N ARG A 5 -7.65 -31.26 7.45
CA ARG A 5 -7.07 -31.59 8.75
C ARG A 5 -5.90 -32.57 8.62
N THR A 6 -5.98 -33.56 7.75
CA THR A 6 -4.89 -34.51 7.51
C THR A 6 -3.70 -33.82 6.85
N PHE A 7 -3.92 -32.96 5.85
CA PHE A 7 -2.87 -32.14 5.23
C PHE A 7 -2.18 -31.20 6.22
N TYR A 8 -2.91 -30.61 7.14
CA TYR A 8 -2.33 -29.75 8.19
C TYR A 8 -1.41 -30.55 9.13
N LEU A 9 -1.83 -31.74 9.54
CA LEU A 9 -1.03 -32.58 10.43
C LEU A 9 0.28 -33.05 9.77
N ASP A 10 0.23 -33.52 8.55
CA ASP A 10 1.39 -33.96 7.79
C ASP A 10 2.36 -32.83 7.49
N PHE A 11 1.84 -31.63 7.17
CA PHE A 11 2.65 -30.43 6.95
C PHE A 11 3.36 -30.00 8.24
N PHE A 12 2.67 -29.96 9.37
CA PHE A 12 3.27 -29.62 10.67
C PHE A 12 4.32 -30.64 11.11
N GLU A 13 4.08 -31.93 10.87
CA GLU A 13 5.06 -32.98 11.17
C GLU A 13 6.30 -32.85 10.31
N LEU A 14 6.15 -32.61 9.01
CA LEU A 14 7.27 -32.33 8.10
C LEU A 14 8.05 -31.07 8.54
N MET A 15 7.36 -30.00 8.82
CA MET A 15 8.00 -28.75 9.29
C MET A 15 8.73 -28.94 10.62
N ALA A 16 8.17 -29.72 11.54
CA ALA A 16 8.83 -30.02 12.82
C ALA A 16 10.14 -30.80 12.65
N ARG A 17 10.27 -31.59 11.58
CA ARG A 17 11.48 -32.35 11.28
C ARG A 17 12.58 -31.53 10.57
N VAL A 18 12.20 -30.52 9.77
CA VAL A 18 13.14 -29.73 8.97
C VAL A 18 13.42 -28.33 9.56
N THR A 19 12.71 -27.92 10.61
CA THR A 19 12.89 -26.62 11.26
C THR A 19 13.10 -26.77 12.76
N ILE A 20 13.89 -25.85 13.32
CA ILE A 20 14.02 -25.71 14.78
C ILE A 20 13.09 -24.60 15.23
N ALA A 21 11.81 -24.90 15.43
CA ALA A 21 10.84 -23.96 15.93
C ALA A 21 10.82 -23.94 17.47
N ARG A 22 10.84 -22.76 18.07
CA ARG A 22 10.74 -22.55 19.51
C ARG A 22 9.66 -21.53 19.79
N SER A 23 8.58 -21.95 20.47
CA SER A 23 7.59 -21.02 21.00
C SER A 23 8.06 -20.45 22.35
N ARG A 24 7.55 -19.27 22.76
CA ARG A 24 7.82 -18.70 24.08
C ARG A 24 7.49 -19.68 25.19
N LYS A 25 6.35 -20.35 25.12
CA LYS A 25 5.95 -21.39 26.08
C LYS A 25 6.94 -22.56 26.14
N HIS A 26 7.52 -22.94 24.98
CA HIS A 26 8.54 -23.97 24.93
C HIS A 26 9.83 -23.51 25.61
N ILE A 27 10.25 -22.27 25.36
CA ILE A 27 11.43 -21.68 26.00
C ILE A 27 11.23 -21.61 27.51
N GLU A 28 10.11 -21.08 27.99
CA GLU A 28 9.78 -20.98 29.43
C GLU A 28 9.75 -22.33 30.13
N LYS A 29 9.30 -23.37 29.44
CA LYS A 29 9.17 -24.72 30.02
C LYS A 29 10.47 -25.49 30.09
N TYR A 30 11.36 -25.37 29.10
CA TYR A 30 12.49 -26.25 28.91
C TYR A 30 13.86 -25.59 29.03
N TYR A 31 13.92 -24.26 29.10
CA TYR A 31 15.17 -23.52 29.20
C TYR A 31 15.20 -22.69 30.49
N ASN A 32 16.42 -22.50 31.01
CA ASN A 32 16.62 -21.54 32.09
C ASN A 32 16.46 -20.11 31.54
N THR A 33 15.46 -19.39 31.99
CA THR A 33 15.16 -18.04 31.55
C THR A 33 15.72 -16.95 32.46
N SER A 34 16.54 -17.31 33.46
CA SER A 34 17.16 -16.34 34.38
C SER A 34 17.95 -15.26 33.66
N ASP A 35 18.68 -15.61 32.59
CA ASP A 35 19.51 -14.70 31.82
C ASP A 35 18.74 -13.91 30.75
N ILE A 36 17.57 -14.42 30.33
CA ILE A 36 16.71 -13.80 29.32
C ILE A 36 15.68 -12.86 29.95
N GLY A 37 15.34 -13.12 31.21
CA GLY A 37 14.28 -12.43 31.92
C GLY A 37 12.88 -12.96 31.58
N LYS A 38 11.84 -12.25 32.04
CA LYS A 38 10.45 -12.60 31.81
C LYS A 38 9.98 -12.07 30.44
N PHE A 39 9.35 -12.91 29.65
CA PHE A 39 8.71 -12.45 28.42
C PHE A 39 7.63 -11.40 28.69
N PRO A 40 7.50 -10.38 27.84
CA PRO A 40 6.48 -9.35 28.02
C PRO A 40 5.08 -9.94 27.89
N GLU A 41 4.15 -9.38 28.66
CA GLU A 41 2.72 -9.71 28.57
C GLU A 41 2.16 -9.38 27.19
N ARG A 42 1.31 -10.24 26.68
CA ARG A 42 0.61 -10.07 25.41
C ARG A 42 -0.88 -10.04 25.63
N LEU A 43 -1.50 -8.93 25.26
CA LEU A 43 -2.95 -8.83 25.23
C LEU A 43 -3.53 -9.47 23.97
N PRO A 44 -4.80 -9.88 23.99
CA PRO A 44 -5.54 -10.25 22.78
C PRO A 44 -5.54 -9.11 21.76
N PRO A 45 -5.56 -9.41 20.45
CA PRO A 45 -5.67 -8.38 19.43
C PRO A 45 -7.01 -7.65 19.55
N LEU A 46 -6.97 -6.32 19.38
CA LEU A 46 -8.14 -5.46 19.34
C LEU A 46 -8.37 -4.97 17.91
N SER A 47 -9.54 -5.27 17.36
CA SER A 47 -9.95 -4.78 16.04
C SER A 47 -10.77 -3.50 16.21
N LEU A 48 -10.29 -2.39 15.65
CA LEU A 48 -11.00 -1.11 15.64
C LEU A 48 -11.43 -0.78 14.20
N ARG A 49 -12.64 -0.25 14.07
CA ARG A 49 -13.22 0.15 12.77
C ARG A 49 -13.75 1.57 12.89
N PRO A 50 -12.85 2.58 12.88
CA PRO A 50 -13.28 3.97 12.92
C PRO A 50 -14.08 4.33 11.67
N ARG A 51 -14.90 5.37 11.76
CA ARG A 51 -15.55 5.99 10.58
C ARG A 51 -14.49 6.56 9.65
N LEU A 52 -14.90 6.99 8.45
CA LEU A 52 -13.97 7.61 7.50
C LEU A 52 -13.52 9.01 7.99
N THR A 53 -14.49 9.79 8.46
CA THR A 53 -14.29 11.17 8.92
C THR A 53 -15.31 11.53 10.00
N ASP A 54 -15.04 12.59 10.75
CA ASP A 54 -15.94 13.23 11.71
C ASP A 54 -16.69 14.46 11.14
N LEU A 55 -16.33 14.90 9.92
CA LEU A 55 -16.87 16.11 9.31
C LEU A 55 -18.37 16.03 9.03
N ASN A 56 -18.83 14.92 8.50
CA ASN A 56 -20.23 14.73 8.12
C ASN A 56 -20.57 13.25 8.01
N ASP A 57 -21.76 12.88 8.50
CA ASP A 57 -22.29 11.51 8.34
C ASP A 57 -22.66 11.17 6.88
N ALA A 58 -22.71 12.17 5.99
CA ALA A 58 -23.00 11.97 4.56
C ALA A 58 -21.85 11.31 3.78
N ILE A 59 -20.61 11.39 4.26
CA ILE A 59 -19.45 10.75 3.60
C ILE A 59 -19.13 9.46 4.34
N ASN A 60 -19.48 8.34 3.72
CA ASN A 60 -19.24 7.03 4.31
C ASN A 60 -18.63 6.05 3.30
N TYR A 61 -18.10 4.93 3.81
CA TYR A 61 -17.47 3.91 2.98
C TYR A 61 -18.40 3.33 1.93
N ASN A 62 -19.71 3.23 2.18
CA ASN A 62 -20.66 2.63 1.24
C ASN A 62 -20.88 3.49 0.01
N ASP A 63 -20.93 4.81 0.16
CA ASP A 63 -21.11 5.75 -0.96
C ASP A 63 -19.87 5.75 -1.85
N ILE A 64 -18.67 5.80 -1.24
CA ILE A 64 -17.41 5.69 -1.97
C ILE A 64 -17.32 4.32 -2.68
N TYR A 65 -17.68 3.23 -1.99
CA TYR A 65 -17.70 1.89 -2.56
C TYR A 65 -18.64 1.81 -3.78
N SER A 66 -19.83 2.36 -3.67
CA SER A 66 -20.82 2.35 -4.77
C SER A 66 -20.29 3.09 -5.99
N LEU A 67 -19.61 4.21 -5.77
CA LEU A 67 -19.01 5.01 -6.84
C LEU A 67 -17.79 4.28 -7.46
N LEU A 68 -16.94 3.67 -6.63
CA LEU A 68 -15.84 2.83 -7.11
C LEU A 68 -16.30 1.66 -7.97
N MET A 69 -17.41 1.03 -7.59
CA MET A 69 -18.00 -0.09 -8.35
C MET A 69 -18.64 0.37 -9.67
N SER A 70 -18.92 1.66 -9.85
CA SER A 70 -19.41 2.22 -11.12
C SER A 70 -18.29 2.55 -12.12
N LEU A 71 -17.02 2.53 -11.70
CA LEU A 71 -15.87 2.75 -12.58
C LEU A 71 -15.68 1.58 -13.54
N ASN A 72 -15.56 1.88 -14.82
CA ASN A 72 -15.18 0.91 -15.84
C ASN A 72 -13.67 0.69 -15.88
N LEU A 73 -12.89 1.68 -15.47
CA LEU A 73 -11.42 1.69 -15.54
C LEU A 73 -10.92 1.28 -16.94
N SER A 74 -11.57 1.86 -17.96
CA SER A 74 -11.34 1.54 -19.38
C SER A 74 -9.91 1.89 -19.85
N ILE A 75 -9.20 2.71 -19.08
CA ILE A 75 -7.79 3.00 -19.29
C ILE A 75 -6.90 1.73 -19.22
N TYR A 76 -7.30 0.73 -18.45
CA TYR A 76 -6.58 -0.54 -18.30
C TYR A 76 -6.99 -1.62 -19.29
N THR A 77 -7.98 -1.35 -20.16
CA THR A 77 -8.50 -2.33 -21.14
C THR A 77 -8.56 -1.77 -22.57
N PRO A 78 -7.49 -1.12 -23.07
CA PRO A 78 -7.50 -0.49 -24.39
C PRO A 78 -7.71 -1.48 -25.52
N SER A 79 -7.31 -2.76 -25.36
CA SER A 79 -7.52 -3.78 -26.39
C SER A 79 -8.98 -4.11 -26.65
N ASN A 80 -9.90 -3.81 -25.71
CA ASN A 80 -11.34 -3.98 -25.90
C ASN A 80 -11.89 -3.04 -26.99
N TYR A 81 -11.17 -1.99 -27.32
CA TYR A 81 -11.58 -0.97 -28.31
C TYR A 81 -10.85 -1.12 -29.65
N ILE A 82 -10.03 -2.17 -29.85
CA ILE A 82 -9.44 -2.47 -31.16
C ILE A 82 -10.56 -2.92 -32.10
N MET A 83 -10.60 -2.34 -33.31
CA MET A 83 -11.57 -2.74 -34.32
C MET A 83 -11.41 -4.23 -34.66
N PRO A 84 -12.49 -5.01 -34.78
CA PRO A 84 -12.42 -6.45 -35.04
C PRO A 84 -11.58 -6.80 -36.30
N SER A 85 -11.62 -5.96 -37.33
CA SER A 85 -10.84 -6.12 -38.57
C SER A 85 -9.32 -5.95 -38.35
N LYS A 86 -8.90 -5.35 -37.26
CA LYS A 86 -7.50 -5.05 -36.92
C LYS A 86 -6.93 -5.95 -35.83
N LEU A 87 -7.77 -6.73 -35.19
CA LEU A 87 -7.38 -7.57 -34.02
C LEU A 87 -6.23 -8.52 -34.38
N ALA A 88 -6.22 -9.07 -35.59
CA ALA A 88 -5.18 -9.99 -36.05
C ALA A 88 -3.76 -9.35 -36.04
N LYS A 89 -3.65 -8.04 -36.25
CA LYS A 89 -2.37 -7.30 -36.20
C LYS A 89 -1.72 -7.34 -34.80
N TYR A 90 -2.52 -7.49 -33.76
CA TYR A 90 -2.08 -7.40 -32.35
C TYR A 90 -2.03 -8.76 -31.64
N LEU A 91 -2.59 -9.84 -32.25
CA LEU A 91 -2.59 -11.18 -31.67
C LEU A 91 -1.19 -11.81 -31.56
N ASP A 92 -0.31 -11.57 -32.53
CA ASP A 92 1.05 -12.14 -32.56
C ASP A 92 2.01 -11.47 -31.53
N LEU A 93 1.70 -10.28 -31.02
CA LEU A 93 2.50 -9.58 -30.03
C LEU A 93 2.35 -10.13 -28.61
N THR A 94 1.37 -11.01 -28.39
CA THR A 94 0.95 -11.46 -27.06
C THR A 94 1.44 -12.84 -26.65
N HIS A 95 2.04 -13.61 -27.59
CA HIS A 95 2.58 -14.93 -27.28
C HIS A 95 3.96 -14.87 -26.61
N HIS A 96 4.00 -14.55 -25.32
CA HIS A 96 5.16 -14.93 -24.50
C HIS A 96 5.15 -16.45 -24.26
N LYS A 97 6.25 -17.10 -24.61
CA LYS A 97 6.49 -18.54 -24.37
C LYS A 97 6.10 -18.88 -22.91
N GLY A 98 5.00 -19.61 -22.75
CA GLY A 98 4.62 -20.23 -21.46
C GLY A 98 3.35 -19.78 -20.76
N THR A 99 2.60 -18.77 -21.26
CA THR A 99 1.32 -18.38 -20.66
C THR A 99 0.19 -18.41 -21.68
N SER A 100 -0.89 -19.11 -21.35
CA SER A 100 -2.12 -19.22 -22.16
C SER A 100 -3.05 -18.01 -22.06
N LEU A 101 -2.62 -16.93 -21.40
CA LEU A 101 -3.42 -15.71 -21.19
C LEU A 101 -3.33 -14.81 -22.42
N THR A 102 -4.48 -14.48 -23.00
CA THR A 102 -4.62 -13.46 -24.04
C THR A 102 -4.33 -12.07 -23.47
N GLN A 103 -3.93 -11.10 -24.31
CA GLN A 103 -3.74 -9.69 -23.91
C GLN A 103 -5.00 -9.16 -23.25
N GLN A 104 -6.16 -9.39 -23.82
CA GLN A 104 -7.47 -8.99 -23.31
C GLN A 104 -7.75 -9.57 -21.91
N GLY A 105 -7.42 -10.85 -21.71
CA GLY A 105 -7.58 -11.50 -20.38
C GLY A 105 -6.64 -10.92 -19.34
N ARG A 106 -5.42 -10.48 -19.73
CA ARG A 106 -4.46 -9.81 -18.85
C ARG A 106 -4.97 -8.43 -18.44
N GLU A 107 -5.40 -7.61 -19.40
CA GLU A 107 -5.93 -6.27 -19.15
C GLU A 107 -7.16 -6.33 -18.23
N GLU A 108 -8.08 -7.27 -18.46
CA GLU A 108 -9.23 -7.48 -17.58
C GLU A 108 -8.82 -7.89 -16.16
N GLY A 109 -7.80 -8.73 -16.05
CA GLY A 109 -7.20 -9.08 -14.74
C GLY A 109 -6.67 -7.85 -14.01
N ILE A 110 -5.95 -6.97 -14.70
CA ILE A 110 -5.39 -5.72 -14.15
C ILE A 110 -6.53 -4.78 -13.73
N ARG A 111 -7.55 -4.60 -14.56
CA ARG A 111 -8.72 -3.79 -14.22
C ARG A 111 -9.36 -4.22 -12.91
N ARG A 112 -9.56 -5.52 -12.71
CA ARG A 112 -10.11 -6.07 -11.46
C ARG A 112 -9.18 -5.86 -10.28
N LEU A 113 -7.88 -6.04 -10.48
CA LEU A 113 -6.88 -5.79 -9.43
C LEU A 113 -6.87 -4.31 -9.00
N MET A 114 -7.00 -3.38 -9.96
CA MET A 114 -7.07 -1.94 -9.65
C MET A 114 -8.30 -1.59 -8.82
N SER A 115 -9.46 -2.16 -9.11
CA SER A 115 -10.65 -1.96 -8.28
C SER A 115 -10.45 -2.44 -6.84
N ILE A 116 -9.80 -3.60 -6.67
CA ILE A 116 -9.46 -4.14 -5.34
C ILE A 116 -8.41 -3.27 -4.66
N ASN A 117 -7.40 -2.79 -5.41
CA ASN A 117 -6.33 -1.95 -4.86
C ASN A 117 -6.88 -0.62 -4.34
N LEU A 118 -7.78 0.04 -5.09
CA LEU A 118 -8.44 1.26 -4.65
C LEU A 118 -9.16 1.06 -3.30
N LEU A 119 -9.87 -0.05 -3.12
CA LEU A 119 -10.52 -0.40 -1.85
C LEU A 119 -9.51 -0.61 -0.73
N LYS A 120 -8.43 -1.36 -0.98
CA LYS A 120 -7.37 -1.59 0.02
C LYS A 120 -6.68 -0.28 0.43
N ARG A 121 -6.46 0.62 -0.53
CA ARG A 121 -5.87 1.94 -0.25
C ARG A 121 -6.80 2.80 0.59
N LEU A 122 -8.10 2.80 0.31
CA LEU A 122 -9.10 3.47 1.14
C LEU A 122 -9.13 2.89 2.57
N GLU A 123 -9.05 1.56 2.70
CA GLU A 123 -8.92 0.91 4.00
C GLU A 123 -7.61 1.28 4.71
N SER A 124 -6.53 1.49 3.98
CA SER A 124 -5.24 1.86 4.56
C SER A 124 -5.25 3.31 5.07
N SER A 125 -5.47 4.28 4.18
CA SER A 125 -5.64 5.69 4.54
C SER A 125 -6.38 6.46 3.44
N VAL A 126 -7.13 7.48 3.82
CA VAL A 126 -7.76 8.43 2.86
C VAL A 126 -6.68 9.12 2.01
N TYR A 127 -5.53 9.41 2.58
CA TYR A 127 -4.41 10.02 1.88
C TYR A 127 -3.88 9.15 0.74
N SER A 128 -3.56 7.88 1.01
CA SER A 128 -3.09 6.94 -0.02
C SER A 128 -4.14 6.71 -1.10
N PHE A 129 -5.41 6.64 -0.72
CA PHE A 129 -6.53 6.53 -1.66
C PHE A 129 -6.60 7.76 -2.58
N ARG A 130 -6.53 8.98 -2.02
CA ARG A 130 -6.53 10.24 -2.79
C ARG A 130 -5.41 10.26 -3.82
N LEU A 131 -4.18 9.95 -3.42
CA LEU A 131 -3.04 9.91 -4.34
C LEU A 131 -3.29 8.98 -5.52
N THR A 132 -3.87 7.82 -5.28
CA THR A 132 -4.14 6.86 -6.35
C THR A 132 -5.26 7.31 -7.28
N VAL A 133 -6.34 7.88 -6.73
CA VAL A 133 -7.43 8.47 -7.52
C VAL A 133 -6.90 9.58 -8.44
N ASP A 134 -6.07 10.48 -7.90
CA ASP A 134 -5.50 11.60 -8.64
C ASP A 134 -4.53 11.11 -9.72
N ARG A 135 -3.71 10.08 -9.46
CA ARG A 135 -2.83 9.44 -10.46
C ARG A 135 -3.64 8.83 -11.62
N ILE A 136 -4.68 8.05 -11.32
CA ILE A 136 -5.53 7.44 -12.36
C ILE A 136 -6.22 8.53 -13.18
N ARG A 137 -6.72 9.58 -12.53
CA ARG A 137 -7.33 10.72 -13.22
C ARG A 137 -6.36 11.41 -14.15
N THR A 138 -5.15 11.72 -13.69
CA THR A 138 -4.10 12.34 -14.52
C THR A 138 -3.79 11.49 -15.75
N LEU A 139 -3.71 10.16 -15.59
CA LEU A 139 -3.49 9.23 -16.69
C LEU A 139 -4.65 9.25 -17.71
N ILE A 140 -5.89 9.28 -17.24
CA ILE A 140 -7.09 9.36 -18.09
C ILE A 140 -7.12 10.69 -18.82
N ASP A 141 -6.90 11.81 -18.14
CA ASP A 141 -6.90 13.15 -18.73
C ASP A 141 -5.85 13.29 -19.82
N GLY A 142 -4.62 12.79 -19.58
CA GLY A 142 -3.54 12.74 -20.58
C GLY A 142 -3.92 11.92 -21.80
N THR A 143 -4.58 10.79 -21.60
CA THR A 143 -5.06 9.93 -22.69
C THR A 143 -6.16 10.62 -23.52
N ILE A 144 -7.12 11.27 -22.89
CA ILE A 144 -8.19 12.05 -23.55
C ILE A 144 -7.57 13.18 -24.36
N GLN A 145 -6.60 13.91 -23.83
CA GLN A 145 -5.88 14.97 -24.57
C GLN A 145 -5.19 14.42 -25.80
N THR A 146 -4.54 13.27 -25.69
CA THR A 146 -3.86 12.63 -26.81
C THR A 146 -4.86 12.19 -27.90
N ILE A 147 -6.02 11.65 -27.52
CA ILE A 147 -7.10 11.31 -28.47
C ILE A 147 -7.62 12.59 -29.15
N ASN A 148 -7.79 13.70 -28.42
CA ASN A 148 -8.23 14.97 -28.99
C ASN A 148 -7.21 15.54 -30.00
N ASN A 149 -5.92 15.43 -29.69
CA ASN A 149 -4.85 15.87 -30.60
C ASN A 149 -4.81 15.01 -31.87
N TYR A 150 -5.04 13.70 -31.76
CA TYR A 150 -5.15 12.80 -32.89
C TYR A 150 -6.31 13.21 -33.82
N GLN A 151 -7.47 13.54 -33.28
CA GLN A 151 -8.63 14.02 -34.05
C GLN A 151 -8.34 15.32 -34.81
N SER A 152 -7.41 16.14 -34.30
CA SER A 152 -7.10 17.47 -34.83
C SER A 152 -5.99 17.49 -35.92
N GLY A 153 -5.30 16.37 -36.22
CA GLY A 153 -4.27 16.38 -37.26
C GLY A 153 -3.13 15.40 -37.14
N GLY A 154 -3.34 14.27 -36.50
CA GLY A 154 -2.48 13.09 -36.62
C GLY A 154 -1.23 13.08 -35.76
N CYS A 155 -1.29 12.26 -34.73
CA CYS A 155 -0.12 11.73 -34.03
C CYS A 155 -0.37 10.26 -33.71
N VAL A 156 0.65 9.42 -33.80
CA VAL A 156 0.58 8.01 -33.39
C VAL A 156 0.66 7.98 -31.88
N LEU A 157 -0.35 7.45 -31.22
CA LEU A 157 -0.33 7.22 -29.79
C LEU A 157 0.66 6.09 -29.46
N ASN A 158 1.71 6.42 -28.75
CA ASN A 158 2.49 5.43 -28.04
C ASN A 158 1.84 5.23 -26.65
N LEU A 159 1.02 4.22 -26.48
CA LEU A 159 0.49 3.84 -25.14
C LEU A 159 1.62 3.53 -24.16
N THR A 160 2.83 3.33 -24.61
CA THR A 160 4.04 3.19 -23.80
C THR A 160 4.35 4.45 -22.99
N GLU A 161 4.01 5.63 -23.49
CA GLU A 161 4.27 6.91 -22.81
C GLU A 161 3.24 7.19 -21.70
N ILE A 162 2.10 6.49 -21.71
CA ILE A 162 1.05 6.63 -20.70
C ILE A 162 1.39 5.87 -19.41
N SER A 163 2.32 4.91 -19.47
CA SER A 163 2.64 4.01 -18.35
C SER A 163 3.98 4.30 -17.66
N ASP A 164 4.70 5.35 -18.06
CA ASP A 164 6.03 5.70 -17.52
C ASP A 164 5.97 6.55 -16.22
N ASP A 165 4.86 6.56 -15.50
CA ASP A 165 4.87 7.10 -14.13
C ASP A 165 5.71 6.17 -13.26
N GLU A 166 6.96 6.60 -13.00
CA GLU A 166 7.93 5.97 -12.10
C GLU A 166 7.46 5.99 -10.62
N ASP A 167 6.31 6.60 -10.35
CA ASP A 167 5.75 6.83 -9.01
C ASP A 167 4.71 5.78 -8.56
N PHE A 168 4.62 4.64 -9.23
CA PHE A 168 3.90 3.52 -8.64
C PHE A 168 4.63 3.03 -7.39
N ASP A 169 3.88 2.88 -6.31
CA ASP A 169 4.34 2.36 -5.03
C ASP A 169 5.09 1.02 -5.24
N TYR A 170 6.42 1.08 -5.22
CA TYR A 170 7.29 -0.07 -5.45
C TYR A 170 7.13 -1.17 -4.38
N ASP A 171 6.49 -0.85 -3.25
CA ASP A 171 6.13 -1.81 -2.19
C ASP A 171 4.87 -2.62 -2.52
N ASP A 172 4.10 -2.24 -3.55
CA ASP A 172 3.01 -3.09 -4.00
C ASP A 172 3.58 -4.26 -4.81
N GLN A 173 3.48 -5.48 -4.29
CA GLN A 173 3.90 -6.73 -4.95
C GLN A 173 3.27 -6.91 -6.35
N ASN A 174 2.31 -6.07 -6.72
CA ASN A 174 1.62 -6.05 -8.00
C ASN A 174 2.12 -4.96 -8.96
N THR A 175 3.17 -4.21 -8.62
CA THR A 175 3.69 -3.09 -9.44
C THR A 175 3.99 -3.52 -10.88
N ASP A 176 4.53 -4.72 -11.08
CA ASP A 176 4.79 -5.29 -12.41
C ASP A 176 3.52 -5.57 -13.22
N LEU A 177 2.36 -5.73 -12.54
CA LEU A 177 1.06 -5.95 -13.18
C LEU A 177 0.42 -4.63 -13.63
N PHE A 178 0.78 -3.51 -13.01
CA PHE A 178 0.20 -2.19 -13.33
C PHE A 178 0.87 -1.52 -14.55
N SER A 179 2.00 -2.02 -15.01
CA SER A 179 2.62 -1.56 -16.25
C SER A 179 1.87 -2.09 -17.48
N VAL A 180 0.58 -1.75 -17.58
CA VAL A 180 -0.20 -2.02 -18.79
C VAL A 180 0.33 -1.15 -19.90
N GLY A 181 0.70 -1.75 -21.02
CA GLY A 181 1.08 -1.02 -22.20
C GLY A 181 2.58 -0.89 -22.46
N LYS A 182 3.46 -1.20 -21.51
CA LYS A 182 4.93 -1.15 -21.78
C LYS A 182 5.39 -2.01 -22.95
N LYS A 183 4.56 -2.93 -23.46
CA LYS A 183 4.96 -3.88 -24.52
C LYS A 183 4.08 -3.90 -25.77
N VAL A 184 2.91 -3.29 -25.77
CA VAL A 184 1.99 -3.34 -26.92
C VAL A 184 1.62 -1.92 -27.34
N LYS A 185 2.15 -1.50 -28.49
CA LYS A 185 1.77 -0.23 -29.13
C LYS A 185 0.49 -0.45 -29.94
N ILE A 186 -0.59 0.19 -29.57
CA ILE A 186 -1.84 0.18 -30.31
C ILE A 186 -1.98 1.52 -31.05
N ASP A 187 -2.21 1.47 -32.36
CA ASP A 187 -2.45 2.65 -33.16
C ASP A 187 -3.92 3.09 -32.98
N LEU A 188 -4.16 4.37 -32.68
CA LEU A 188 -5.52 4.92 -32.58
C LEU A 188 -6.31 4.74 -33.87
N ALA A 189 -5.64 4.72 -35.03
CA ALA A 189 -6.27 4.44 -36.32
C ALA A 189 -6.91 3.03 -36.38
N ASP A 190 -6.46 2.10 -35.54
CA ASP A 190 -6.96 0.73 -35.47
C ASP A 190 -8.00 0.54 -34.36
N MET A 191 -8.37 1.61 -33.64
CA MET A 191 -9.27 1.60 -32.48
C MET A 191 -10.60 2.31 -32.74
N ASP A 192 -11.66 1.87 -32.06
CA ASP A 192 -12.84 2.70 -31.79
C ASP A 192 -12.54 3.66 -30.63
N TYR A 193 -11.66 4.62 -30.93
CA TYR A 193 -11.22 5.61 -29.96
C TYR A 193 -12.34 6.56 -29.50
N VAL A 194 -13.43 6.67 -30.28
CA VAL A 194 -14.61 7.49 -29.92
C VAL A 194 -15.35 6.88 -28.75
N SER A 195 -15.64 5.59 -28.84
CA SER A 195 -16.28 4.86 -27.73
C SER A 195 -15.35 4.78 -26.53
N TRP A 196 -14.05 4.54 -26.74
CA TRP A 196 -13.06 4.52 -25.64
C TRP A 196 -12.99 5.86 -24.92
N LYS A 197 -12.90 6.97 -25.65
CA LYS A 197 -12.89 8.33 -25.06
C LYS A 197 -14.12 8.57 -24.21
N ARG A 198 -15.31 8.17 -24.65
CA ARG A 198 -16.55 8.34 -23.88
C ARG A 198 -16.51 7.59 -22.53
N GLU A 199 -15.96 6.38 -22.52
CA GLU A 199 -15.82 5.63 -21.28
C GLU A 199 -14.75 6.23 -20.37
N LEU A 200 -13.66 6.73 -20.94
CA LEU A 200 -12.62 7.47 -20.19
C LEU A 200 -13.18 8.75 -19.55
N GLU A 201 -13.97 9.53 -20.30
CA GLU A 201 -14.62 10.75 -19.78
C GLU A 201 -15.57 10.43 -18.61
N LYS A 202 -16.32 9.35 -18.69
CA LYS A 202 -17.19 8.89 -17.61
C LYS A 202 -16.40 8.43 -16.38
N ASP A 203 -15.30 7.71 -16.58
CA ASP A 203 -14.42 7.33 -15.48
C ASP A 203 -13.78 8.57 -14.83
N ALA A 204 -13.36 9.57 -15.62
CA ALA A 204 -12.81 10.83 -15.11
C ALA A 204 -13.83 11.62 -14.24
N GLU A 205 -15.07 11.70 -14.67
CA GLU A 205 -16.16 12.35 -13.90
C GLU A 205 -16.38 11.64 -12.55
N ASN A 206 -16.41 10.30 -12.53
CA ASN A 206 -16.58 9.53 -11.31
C ASN A 206 -15.38 9.66 -10.36
N LEU A 207 -14.15 9.70 -10.90
CA LEU A 207 -12.93 9.92 -10.11
C LEU A 207 -12.87 11.35 -9.55
N GLU A 208 -13.33 12.34 -10.31
CA GLU A 208 -13.45 13.72 -9.82
C GLU A 208 -14.43 13.79 -8.65
N LEU A 209 -15.59 13.17 -8.77
CA LEU A 209 -16.56 13.11 -7.68
C LEU A 209 -15.98 12.43 -6.43
N LEU A 210 -15.23 11.33 -6.59
CA LEU A 210 -14.50 10.67 -5.49
C LEU A 210 -13.50 11.63 -4.83
N SER A 211 -12.70 12.36 -5.62
CA SER A 211 -11.74 13.34 -5.11
C SER A 211 -12.44 14.45 -4.32
N LEU A 212 -13.56 14.96 -4.84
CA LEU A 212 -14.36 15.99 -4.15
C LEU A 212 -14.94 15.49 -2.82
N MET A 213 -15.45 14.25 -2.79
CA MET A 213 -16.00 13.66 -1.56
C MET A 213 -14.97 13.57 -0.42
N ILE A 214 -13.71 13.37 -0.73
CA ILE A 214 -12.65 13.19 0.27
C ILE A 214 -11.76 14.44 0.44
N ALA A 215 -12.03 15.52 -0.32
CA ALA A 215 -11.16 16.70 -0.37
C ALA A 215 -10.94 17.34 1.00
N ASP A 216 -12.01 17.45 1.79
CA ASP A 216 -12.01 18.11 3.10
C ASP A 216 -11.51 17.20 4.24
N ILE A 217 -11.21 15.93 3.98
CA ILE A 217 -10.69 15.02 5.00
C ILE A 217 -9.20 15.30 5.20
N THR A 218 -8.90 16.26 6.04
CA THR A 218 -7.54 16.59 6.49
C THR A 218 -7.10 15.62 7.60
N PRO A 219 -5.82 15.61 8.02
CA PRO A 219 -5.35 14.79 9.14
C PRO A 219 -6.15 14.98 10.43
N GLU A 220 -6.68 16.20 10.68
CA GLU A 220 -7.52 16.52 11.84
C GLU A 220 -8.87 15.80 11.80
N HIS A 221 -9.40 15.59 10.58
CA HIS A 221 -10.69 14.96 10.32
C HIS A 221 -10.59 13.49 9.89
N ASP A 222 -9.37 12.95 9.78
CA ASP A 222 -9.12 11.52 9.57
C ASP A 222 -9.30 10.76 10.90
N THR A 223 -10.47 10.17 11.09
CA THR A 223 -10.79 9.49 12.36
C THR A 223 -9.90 8.26 12.62
N LYS A 224 -9.36 7.64 11.58
CA LYS A 224 -8.42 6.54 11.72
C LYS A 224 -7.08 7.02 12.29
N LEU A 225 -6.56 8.13 11.78
CA LEU A 225 -5.36 8.77 12.30
C LEU A 225 -5.57 9.27 13.74
N GLN A 226 -6.71 9.90 14.02
CA GLN A 226 -7.04 10.38 15.37
C GLN A 226 -7.16 9.20 16.36
N THR A 227 -7.78 8.09 15.96
CA THR A 227 -7.82 6.86 16.75
C THR A 227 -6.41 6.31 17.02
N LEU A 228 -5.52 6.37 16.04
CA LEU A 228 -4.11 5.96 16.23
C LEU A 228 -3.40 6.86 17.25
N PHE A 229 -3.62 8.18 17.21
CA PHE A 229 -3.07 9.09 18.21
C PHE A 229 -3.53 8.77 19.62
N ASP A 230 -4.80 8.43 19.80
CA ASP A 230 -5.35 8.02 21.10
C ASP A 230 -4.74 6.70 21.59
N LEU A 231 -4.53 5.73 20.69
CA LEU A 231 -3.87 4.47 21.03
C LEU A 231 -2.41 4.70 21.44
N ILE A 232 -1.68 5.54 20.71
CA ILE A 232 -0.28 5.91 21.04
C ILE A 232 -0.26 6.60 22.40
N ARG A 233 -1.13 7.59 22.65
CA ARG A 233 -1.24 8.28 23.94
C ARG A 233 -1.46 7.28 25.06
N LYS A 234 -2.47 6.43 24.95
CA LYS A 234 -2.80 5.40 25.94
C LYS A 234 -1.62 4.45 26.20
N LYS A 235 -0.91 4.03 25.14
CA LYS A 235 0.25 3.14 25.26
C LYS A 235 1.42 3.80 26.00
N ILE A 236 1.63 5.11 25.83
CA ILE A 236 2.71 5.85 26.47
C ILE A 236 2.38 6.18 27.93
N GLU A 237 1.16 6.61 28.20
CA GLU A 237 0.71 6.99 29.54
C GLU A 237 0.46 5.76 30.45
N HIS A 238 -0.05 4.67 29.86
CA HIS A 238 -0.38 3.42 30.57
C HIS A 238 0.24 2.20 29.88
N PRO A 239 1.58 2.06 29.91
CA PRO A 239 2.24 0.94 29.26
C PRO A 239 1.87 -0.39 29.91
N ILE A 240 1.49 -1.39 29.08
CA ILE A 240 1.16 -2.75 29.50
C ILE A 240 2.35 -3.40 30.23
N ASN A 241 3.53 -3.24 29.67
CA ASN A 241 4.78 -3.70 30.27
C ASN A 241 5.50 -2.46 30.85
N PRO A 242 5.77 -2.41 32.16
CA PRO A 242 6.39 -1.25 32.79
C PRO A 242 7.67 -0.78 32.10
N GLY A 243 7.77 0.51 31.85
CA GLY A 243 8.92 1.12 31.17
C GLY A 243 8.97 0.93 29.65
N ASN A 244 8.08 0.14 29.06
CA ASN A 244 8.06 -0.09 27.60
C ASN A 244 7.06 0.85 26.91
N ARG A 245 7.58 1.93 26.32
CA ARG A 245 6.83 2.91 25.51
C ARG A 245 6.92 2.65 24.00
N LYS A 246 7.64 1.60 23.56
CA LYS A 246 7.85 1.32 22.15
C LYS A 246 6.54 1.01 21.43
N VAL A 247 6.38 1.61 20.25
CA VAL A 247 5.25 1.41 19.35
C VAL A 247 5.80 0.98 18.00
N LEU A 248 5.24 -0.09 17.44
CA LEU A 248 5.54 -0.56 16.10
C LEU A 248 4.25 -0.50 15.28
N ILE A 249 4.30 0.19 14.15
CA ILE A 249 3.17 0.40 13.25
C ILE A 249 3.52 -0.21 11.91
N PHE A 250 2.67 -1.10 11.41
CA PHE A 250 2.78 -1.65 10.06
C PHE A 250 1.65 -1.16 9.17
N THR A 251 1.97 -0.93 7.91
CA THR A 251 1.03 -0.59 6.86
C THR A 251 1.38 -1.34 5.57
N ALA A 252 0.39 -1.58 4.73
CA ALA A 252 0.58 -2.28 3.46
C ALA A 252 1.13 -1.38 2.33
N PHE A 253 1.11 -0.04 2.51
CA PHE A 253 1.47 0.92 1.45
C PHE A 253 2.49 1.95 1.96
N SER A 254 3.50 2.23 1.16
CA SER A 254 4.53 3.25 1.47
C SER A 254 3.93 4.65 1.56
N ASP A 255 3.00 5.02 0.67
CA ASP A 255 2.25 6.28 0.77
C ASP A 255 1.58 6.47 2.14
N THR A 256 1.04 5.38 2.71
CA THR A 256 0.46 5.41 4.06
C THR A 256 1.54 5.51 5.13
N ALA A 257 2.69 4.85 4.95
CA ALA A 257 3.81 4.98 5.89
C ALA A 257 4.32 6.42 5.94
N ASP A 258 4.52 7.05 4.78
CA ASP A 258 4.89 8.47 4.66
C ASP A 258 3.90 9.40 5.36
N TYR A 259 2.60 9.19 5.12
CA TYR A 259 1.53 9.95 5.75
C TYR A 259 1.54 9.79 7.29
N LEU A 260 1.69 8.55 7.75
CA LEU A 260 1.78 8.27 9.18
C LEU A 260 3.04 8.87 9.79
N TYR A 261 4.19 8.77 9.10
CA TYR A 261 5.43 9.36 9.59
C TYR A 261 5.30 10.87 9.75
N ALA A 262 4.78 11.59 8.75
CA ALA A 262 4.61 13.03 8.80
C ALA A 262 3.72 13.48 9.99
N ASN A 263 2.65 12.76 10.28
CA ASN A 263 1.69 13.13 11.31
C ASN A 263 2.06 12.59 12.70
N VAL A 264 2.45 11.31 12.80
CA VAL A 264 2.80 10.67 14.07
C VAL A 264 4.11 11.23 14.64
N SER A 265 5.11 11.51 13.79
CA SER A 265 6.39 12.06 14.27
C SER A 265 6.20 13.43 14.92
N LYS A 266 5.38 14.30 14.31
CA LYS A 266 5.04 15.61 14.86
C LYS A 266 4.28 15.45 16.18
N PHE A 267 3.23 14.66 16.21
CA PHE A 267 2.41 14.40 17.40
C PHE A 267 3.26 13.84 18.55
N ALA A 268 4.06 12.81 18.29
CA ALA A 268 4.89 12.15 19.30
C ALA A 268 5.98 13.07 19.85
N LYS A 269 6.59 13.89 18.98
CA LYS A 269 7.62 14.85 19.40
C LYS A 269 7.06 15.97 20.24
N GLU A 270 5.96 16.59 19.81
CA GLU A 270 5.35 17.73 20.49
C GLU A 270 4.72 17.35 21.83
N LYS A 271 4.07 16.19 21.91
CA LYS A 271 3.33 15.77 23.11
C LYS A 271 4.18 15.01 24.13
N PHE A 272 5.16 14.23 23.69
CA PHE A 272 5.89 13.28 24.55
C PHE A 272 7.40 13.36 24.42
N GLY A 273 7.94 14.18 23.51
CA GLY A 273 9.38 14.28 23.26
C GLY A 273 9.98 13.02 22.62
N LEU A 274 9.16 12.10 22.07
CA LEU A 274 9.58 10.81 21.54
C LEU A 274 10.12 10.93 20.10
N ASN A 275 11.01 10.01 19.75
CA ASN A 275 11.56 9.94 18.41
C ASN A 275 10.87 8.85 17.58
N THR A 276 10.61 9.19 16.31
CA THR A 276 9.97 8.32 15.34
C THR A 276 10.93 8.03 14.20
N ALA A 277 10.86 6.81 13.67
CA ALA A 277 11.50 6.45 12.42
C ALA A 277 10.51 5.74 11.50
N GLU A 278 10.79 5.82 10.20
CA GLU A 278 10.09 5.12 9.13
C GLU A 278 11.11 4.29 8.34
N VAL A 279 10.72 3.06 8.01
CA VAL A 279 11.47 2.17 7.13
C VAL A 279 10.52 1.48 6.17
N THR A 280 10.72 1.72 4.88
CA THR A 280 10.02 1.06 3.78
C THR A 280 11.00 0.24 2.94
N GLY A 281 10.49 -0.70 2.13
CA GLY A 281 11.35 -1.64 1.40
C GLY A 281 12.22 -1.00 0.31
N VAL A 282 11.84 0.16 -0.20
CA VAL A 282 12.35 0.73 -1.46
C VAL A 282 13.06 2.07 -1.30
N VAL A 283 12.69 2.86 -0.30
CA VAL A 283 13.19 4.23 -0.12
C VAL A 283 14.09 4.30 1.12
N GLU A 284 15.08 5.21 1.09
CA GLU A 284 15.88 5.49 2.28
C GLU A 284 14.97 5.87 3.45
N GLY A 285 15.16 5.22 4.61
CA GLY A 285 14.35 5.46 5.79
C GLY A 285 14.42 6.90 6.28
N LYS A 286 13.47 7.29 7.14
CA LYS A 286 13.38 8.61 7.75
C LYS A 286 13.46 8.50 9.27
N THR A 287 14.02 9.52 9.93
CA THR A 287 14.08 9.59 11.39
C THR A 287 14.02 11.03 11.91
N THR A 288 13.39 11.22 13.06
CA THR A 288 13.37 12.51 13.75
C THR A 288 14.66 12.81 14.54
N ILE A 289 15.60 11.86 14.60
CA ILE A 289 16.88 12.05 15.30
C ILE A 289 17.88 12.70 14.33
N PRO A 290 18.34 13.92 14.59
CA PRO A 290 19.27 14.60 13.70
C PRO A 290 20.57 13.80 13.51
N LYS A 291 21.05 13.73 12.26
CA LYS A 291 22.31 13.07 11.87
C LYS A 291 22.35 11.55 12.10
N LEU A 292 21.27 10.91 12.53
CA LEU A 292 21.21 9.46 12.57
C LEU A 292 21.01 8.93 11.15
N ARG A 293 21.82 7.97 10.76
CA ARG A 293 21.63 7.28 9.50
C ARG A 293 20.33 6.44 9.55
N ALA A 294 19.47 6.61 8.56
CA ALA A 294 18.14 5.99 8.56
C ALA A 294 18.09 4.63 7.83
N ASP A 295 19.22 3.93 7.73
CA ASP A 295 19.23 2.56 7.23
C ASP A 295 18.54 1.59 8.21
N LEU A 296 18.01 0.50 7.69
CA LEU A 296 17.24 -0.48 8.46
C LEU A 296 17.98 -0.98 9.72
N ASN A 297 19.27 -1.30 9.60
CA ASN A 297 20.03 -1.85 10.71
C ASN A 297 20.24 -0.82 11.84
N THR A 298 20.58 0.40 11.48
CA THR A 298 20.75 1.51 12.44
C THR A 298 19.43 1.84 13.14
N VAL A 299 18.33 1.93 12.37
CA VAL A 299 16.99 2.18 12.90
C VAL A 299 16.58 1.07 13.87
N LEU A 300 16.72 -0.20 13.48
CA LEU A 300 16.37 -1.35 14.34
C LEU A 300 17.24 -1.41 15.59
N THR A 301 18.54 -1.06 15.49
CA THR A 301 19.45 -0.99 16.64
C THR A 301 19.03 0.09 17.63
N CYS A 302 18.59 1.26 17.15
CA CYS A 302 18.09 2.33 18.00
C CYS A 302 16.66 2.05 18.53
N PHE A 303 15.84 1.28 17.82
CA PHE A 303 14.50 0.90 18.27
C PHE A 303 14.54 -0.23 19.32
N SER A 304 15.42 -1.21 19.16
CA SER A 304 15.56 -2.37 20.06
C SER A 304 16.99 -2.47 20.59
N PRO A 305 17.44 -1.51 21.42
CA PRO A 305 18.85 -1.37 21.78
C PRO A 305 19.45 -2.59 22.48
N ILE A 306 18.71 -3.22 23.39
CA ILE A 306 19.20 -4.38 24.14
C ILE A 306 19.32 -5.60 23.24
N SER A 307 18.28 -5.94 22.47
CA SER A 307 18.28 -7.13 21.63
C SER A 307 19.20 -7.05 20.41
N LYS A 308 19.59 -5.84 20.01
CA LYS A 308 20.49 -5.58 18.89
C LYS A 308 21.93 -5.27 19.31
N GLY A 309 22.22 -5.28 20.62
CA GLY A 309 23.55 -4.96 21.11
C GLY A 309 24.03 -3.57 20.72
N LYS A 310 23.18 -2.53 20.95
CA LYS A 310 23.46 -1.14 20.57
C LYS A 310 24.76 -0.62 21.18
N ASP A 311 25.07 -1.01 22.38
CA ASP A 311 26.31 -0.68 23.11
C ASP A 311 27.56 -1.11 22.34
N ILE A 312 27.48 -2.21 21.59
CA ILE A 312 28.55 -2.73 20.73
C ILE A 312 28.52 -2.08 19.35
N LEU A 313 27.32 -1.96 18.73
CA LEU A 313 27.19 -1.51 17.35
C LEU A 313 27.27 0.04 17.21
N LEU A 314 26.83 0.77 18.22
CA LEU A 314 26.80 2.24 18.24
C LEU A 314 27.31 2.75 19.59
N PRO A 315 28.59 2.52 19.93
CA PRO A 315 29.14 2.84 21.23
C PRO A 315 29.05 4.35 21.52
N GLY A 316 28.54 4.70 22.70
CA GLY A 316 28.40 6.10 23.15
C GLY A 316 27.20 6.85 22.54
N SER A 317 26.38 6.20 21.68
CA SER A 317 25.19 6.82 21.11
C SER A 317 24.03 6.79 22.12
N SER A 318 23.46 7.96 22.43
CA SER A 318 22.21 8.09 23.18
C SER A 318 20.96 8.04 22.30
N ALA A 319 21.10 7.88 20.98
CA ALA A 319 19.99 7.86 20.04
C ALA A 319 19.03 6.71 20.35
N GLU A 320 17.75 6.98 20.56
CA GLU A 320 16.72 6.00 20.81
C GLU A 320 15.47 6.33 20.00
N ILE A 321 14.93 5.33 19.30
CA ILE A 321 13.70 5.42 18.54
C ILE A 321 12.59 4.75 19.36
N ASP A 322 11.50 5.46 19.56
CA ASP A 322 10.36 5.02 20.37
C ASP A 322 9.24 4.48 19.51
N ILE A 323 9.02 5.10 18.35
CA ILE A 323 7.98 4.72 17.39
C ILE A 323 8.64 4.34 16.07
N LEU A 324 8.33 3.16 15.59
CA LEU A 324 8.80 2.67 14.29
C LEU A 324 7.60 2.40 13.38
N ILE A 325 7.65 2.98 12.20
CA ILE A 325 6.65 2.79 11.13
C ILE A 325 7.33 2.02 10.02
N GLY A 326 6.68 0.97 9.52
CA GLY A 326 7.20 0.15 8.43
C GLY A 326 6.13 -0.39 7.51
N THR A 327 6.56 -0.75 6.31
CA THR A 327 5.76 -1.59 5.40
C THR A 327 6.07 -3.07 5.62
N ASP A 328 5.15 -3.94 5.20
CA ASP A 328 5.29 -5.41 5.31
C ASP A 328 6.39 -5.95 4.39
#